data_2e6a1cbc53499a3a584b01378da3855a
#
_entry.id   2e6a1cbc53499a3a584b01378da3855a
#
_cell.length_a   1.000
_cell.length_b   1.000
_cell.length_c   1.000
_cell.angle_alpha   90.00
_cell.angle_beta   90.00
_cell.angle_gamma   90.00
#
_symmetry.space_group_name_H-M   'P 1'
#
loop_
_entity.id
_entity.type
_entity.pdbx_description
1 polymer ?
#
loop_
_entity_poly.entity_id
_entity_poly.type
_entity_poly.pdbx_seq_one_letter_code
_entity_poly.pdbx_strand_id
1 'polypeptide(L)'
;MDGEKRILIVDDEAFIRVLLMQTLEELEDLGVEILSAADGQEGLELALSEQPDLVFLDVMMPKLSGYEVCRQIKSANEKIYVVLLTAKGQTIDKEEGTDAGADEYVTKPFDPDYILNRAAELLGLEIII
;
A
#
# COMPACT_ATOMS: atom_id res chain seq x y z
N MET A 1 -13.79 17.08 -7.39
CA MET A 1 -13.02 17.58 -6.26
C MET A 1 -11.76 16.78 -6.12
N ASP A 2 -10.71 17.43 -6.25
CA ASP A 2 -9.41 16.78 -6.27
C ASP A 2 -8.75 16.68 -4.89
N GLY A 3 -9.46 16.97 -3.84
CA GLY A 3 -8.93 16.94 -2.50
C GLY A 3 -9.05 15.60 -1.79
N GLU A 4 -9.78 14.66 -2.35
CA GLU A 4 -10.00 13.38 -1.70
C GLU A 4 -8.78 12.49 -1.81
N LYS A 5 -8.30 11.98 -0.68
CA LYS A 5 -7.16 11.07 -0.66
C LYS A 5 -7.62 9.63 -0.63
N ARG A 6 -6.87 8.74 -1.25
CA ARG A 6 -7.19 7.32 -1.32
C ARG A 6 -5.98 6.47 -0.99
N ILE A 7 -6.21 5.41 -0.22
CA ILE A 7 -5.20 4.41 0.09
C ILE A 7 -5.71 3.07 -0.42
N LEU A 8 -4.86 2.32 -1.09
CA LEU A 8 -5.17 0.97 -1.55
C LEU A 8 -4.34 -0.03 -0.78
N ILE A 9 -4.98 -1.07 -0.27
CA ILE A 9 -4.33 -2.16 0.44
C ILE A 9 -4.44 -3.41 -0.44
N VAL A 10 -3.30 -4.02 -0.76
CA VAL A 10 -3.26 -5.23 -1.60
C VAL A 10 -2.50 -6.32 -0.84
N ASP A 11 -3.21 -7.33 -0.37
CA ASP A 11 -2.61 -8.44 0.37
C ASP A 11 -3.56 -9.63 0.24
N ASP A 12 -3.01 -10.82 -0.01
CA ASP A 12 -3.84 -12.02 -0.17
C ASP A 12 -4.28 -12.61 1.18
N GLU A 13 -3.74 -12.11 2.29
CA GLU A 13 -4.15 -12.54 3.62
C GLU A 13 -5.25 -11.64 4.17
N ALA A 14 -6.44 -12.20 4.36
CA ALA A 14 -7.59 -11.43 4.87
C ALA A 14 -7.28 -10.77 6.21
N PHE A 15 -6.54 -11.47 7.09
CA PHE A 15 -6.18 -10.92 8.39
C PHE A 15 -5.38 -9.62 8.25
N ILE A 16 -4.42 -9.59 7.33
CA ILE A 16 -3.57 -8.41 7.13
C ILE A 16 -4.41 -7.26 6.56
N ARG A 17 -5.32 -7.56 5.63
CA ARG A 17 -6.19 -6.51 5.08
C ARG A 17 -7.03 -5.88 6.18
N VAL A 18 -7.64 -6.70 7.03
CA VAL A 18 -8.47 -6.19 8.13
C VAL A 18 -7.62 -5.38 9.12
N LEU A 19 -6.44 -5.88 9.46
CA LEU A 19 -5.54 -5.19 10.38
C LEU A 19 -5.15 -3.81 9.85
N LEU A 20 -4.80 -3.74 8.56
CA LEU A 20 -4.44 -2.45 7.96
C LEU A 20 -5.64 -1.51 7.91
N MET A 21 -6.82 -2.02 7.59
CA MET A 21 -8.01 -1.18 7.55
C MET A 21 -8.34 -0.61 8.93
N GLN A 22 -8.20 -1.42 9.99
CA GLN A 22 -8.40 -0.94 11.35
C GLN A 22 -7.33 0.07 11.75
N THR A 23 -6.09 -0.19 11.35
CA THR A 23 -4.97 0.71 11.65
C THR A 23 -5.20 2.09 11.03
N LEU A 24 -5.79 2.14 9.84
CA LEU A 24 -5.97 3.38 9.10
C LEU A 24 -7.35 4.02 9.31
N GLU A 25 -8.15 3.48 10.22
CA GLU A 25 -9.52 3.95 10.43
C GLU A 25 -9.57 5.45 10.78
N GLU A 26 -8.60 5.95 11.55
CA GLU A 26 -8.56 7.37 11.88
C GLU A 26 -8.45 8.25 10.64
N LEU A 27 -7.75 7.78 9.63
CA LEU A 27 -7.63 8.53 8.37
C LEU A 27 -8.94 8.51 7.60
N GLU A 28 -9.66 7.40 7.69
CA GLU A 28 -10.98 7.30 7.09
C GLU A 28 -11.92 8.34 7.69
N ASP A 29 -11.83 8.55 9.00
CA ASP A 29 -12.61 9.58 9.69
C ASP A 29 -12.24 10.99 9.22
N LEU A 30 -11.04 11.15 8.68
CA LEU A 30 -10.58 12.43 8.14
C LEU A 30 -10.88 12.58 6.63
N GLY A 31 -11.65 11.66 6.08
CA GLY A 31 -12.07 11.74 4.69
C GLY A 31 -11.24 10.94 3.69
N VAL A 32 -10.31 10.11 4.17
CA VAL A 32 -9.50 9.26 3.29
C VAL A 32 -10.32 8.03 2.91
N GLU A 33 -10.37 7.73 1.63
CA GLU A 33 -11.02 6.51 1.17
C GLU A 33 -10.03 5.34 1.23
N ILE A 34 -10.44 4.24 1.87
CA ILE A 34 -9.60 3.05 1.99
C ILE A 34 -10.17 1.96 1.09
N LEU A 35 -9.37 1.51 0.14
CA LEU A 35 -9.73 0.45 -0.80
C LEU A 35 -8.88 -0.78 -0.49
N SER A 36 -9.39 -1.96 -0.78
CA SER A 36 -8.62 -3.19 -0.57
C SER A 36 -8.80 -4.16 -1.72
N ALA A 37 -7.78 -4.97 -1.95
CA ALA A 37 -7.79 -6.01 -2.96
C ALA A 37 -7.14 -7.26 -2.39
N ALA A 38 -7.63 -8.42 -2.81
CA ALA A 38 -7.20 -9.71 -2.27
C ALA A 38 -6.10 -10.37 -3.11
N ASP A 39 -5.78 -9.82 -4.25
CA ASP A 39 -4.70 -10.36 -5.10
C ASP A 39 -4.12 -9.25 -5.96
N GLY A 40 -3.00 -9.58 -6.62
CA GLY A 40 -2.27 -8.60 -7.40
C GLY A 40 -3.03 -8.08 -8.60
N GLN A 41 -3.81 -8.92 -9.24
CA GLN A 41 -4.56 -8.52 -10.43
C GLN A 41 -5.65 -7.51 -10.05
N GLU A 42 -6.42 -7.82 -9.02
CA GLU A 42 -7.44 -6.90 -8.52
C GLU A 42 -6.81 -5.59 -8.05
N GLY A 43 -5.67 -5.69 -7.34
CA GLY A 43 -4.95 -4.52 -6.86
C GLY A 43 -4.49 -3.62 -7.99
N LEU A 44 -3.95 -4.22 -9.05
CA LEU A 44 -3.52 -3.45 -10.20
C LEU A 44 -4.69 -2.75 -10.87
N GLU A 45 -5.80 -3.45 -11.05
CA GLU A 45 -6.99 -2.88 -11.67
C GLU A 45 -7.52 -1.69 -10.87
N LEU A 46 -7.57 -1.84 -9.54
CA LEU A 46 -8.02 -0.74 -8.69
C LEU A 46 -7.04 0.44 -8.71
N ALA A 47 -5.74 0.15 -8.71
CA ALA A 47 -4.76 1.23 -8.76
C ALA A 47 -4.89 2.04 -10.04
N LEU A 48 -5.13 1.37 -11.16
CA LEU A 48 -5.24 2.05 -12.43
C LEU A 48 -6.56 2.83 -12.56
N SER A 49 -7.65 2.29 -12.02
CA SER A 49 -8.96 2.94 -12.15
C SER A 49 -9.19 4.02 -11.10
N GLU A 50 -8.72 3.82 -9.86
CA GLU A 50 -8.99 4.74 -8.76
C GLU A 50 -7.86 5.73 -8.48
N GLN A 51 -6.67 5.48 -9.02
CA GLN A 51 -5.51 6.36 -8.86
C GLN A 51 -5.26 6.75 -7.39
N PRO A 52 -5.00 5.75 -6.51
CA PRO A 52 -4.78 6.06 -5.09
C PRO A 52 -3.49 6.86 -4.91
N ASP A 53 -3.40 7.57 -3.79
CA ASP A 53 -2.21 8.34 -3.45
C ASP A 53 -1.13 7.44 -2.84
N LEU A 54 -1.56 6.37 -2.16
CA LEU A 54 -0.69 5.49 -1.41
C LEU A 54 -1.17 4.05 -1.56
N VAL A 55 -0.24 3.12 -1.79
CA VAL A 55 -0.55 1.69 -1.90
C VAL A 55 0.31 0.92 -0.91
N PHE A 56 -0.32 0.09 -0.07
CA PHE A 56 0.37 -0.92 0.73
C PHE A 56 0.22 -2.23 -0.02
N LEU A 57 1.33 -2.84 -0.41
CA LEU A 57 1.34 -3.92 -1.38
C LEU A 57 2.21 -5.09 -0.90
N ASP A 58 1.60 -6.24 -0.69
CA ASP A 58 2.31 -7.46 -0.31
C ASP A 58 3.21 -7.92 -1.45
N VAL A 59 4.43 -8.31 -1.14
CA VAL A 59 5.39 -8.80 -2.12
C VAL A 59 5.03 -10.21 -2.60
N MET A 60 4.70 -11.09 -1.64
CA MET A 60 4.50 -12.50 -1.95
C MET A 60 3.03 -12.83 -2.12
N MET A 61 2.58 -12.81 -3.37
CA MET A 61 1.21 -13.19 -3.72
C MET A 61 1.25 -14.19 -4.86
N PRO A 62 0.27 -15.09 -4.93
CA PRO A 62 0.20 -16.03 -6.07
C PRO A 62 -0.12 -15.29 -7.37
N LYS A 63 0.33 -15.84 -8.46
CA LYS A 63 0.07 -15.38 -9.84
C LYS A 63 0.85 -14.12 -10.20
N LEU A 64 0.64 -13.02 -9.49
CA LEU A 64 1.26 -11.74 -9.81
C LEU A 64 1.90 -11.19 -8.55
N SER A 65 3.23 -11.15 -8.53
CA SER A 65 3.97 -10.70 -7.34
C SER A 65 3.79 -9.21 -7.13
N GLY A 66 4.02 -8.77 -5.88
CA GLY A 66 3.97 -7.35 -5.57
C GLY A 66 4.99 -6.54 -6.35
N TYR A 67 6.15 -7.12 -6.67
CA TYR A 67 7.13 -6.40 -7.50
C TYR A 67 6.55 -6.07 -8.87
N GLU A 68 5.88 -7.03 -9.49
CA GLU A 68 5.33 -6.80 -10.82
C GLU A 68 4.16 -5.81 -10.77
N VAL A 69 3.31 -5.92 -9.76
CA VAL A 69 2.21 -4.96 -9.58
C VAL A 69 2.78 -3.55 -9.40
N CYS A 70 3.80 -3.41 -8.57
CA CYS A 70 4.46 -2.13 -8.33
C CYS A 70 5.01 -1.55 -9.62
N ARG A 71 5.70 -2.38 -10.40
CA ARG A 71 6.29 -1.94 -11.67
C ARG A 71 5.22 -1.38 -12.59
N GLN A 72 4.08 -2.06 -12.71
CA GLN A 72 3.01 -1.63 -13.59
C GLN A 72 2.31 -0.36 -13.07
N ILE A 73 2.11 -0.27 -11.75
CA ILE A 73 1.54 0.93 -11.16
C ILE A 73 2.44 2.14 -11.42
N LYS A 74 3.73 1.99 -11.14
CA LYS A 74 4.67 3.10 -11.30
C LYS A 74 4.85 3.49 -12.76
N SER A 75 4.77 2.53 -13.65
CA SER A 75 4.83 2.81 -15.09
C SER A 75 3.64 3.63 -15.55
N ALA A 76 2.47 3.39 -14.97
CA ALA A 76 1.25 4.12 -15.32
C ALA A 76 1.19 5.49 -14.63
N ASN A 77 1.66 5.60 -13.40
CA ASN A 77 1.63 6.84 -12.65
C ASN A 77 2.69 6.81 -11.55
N GLU A 78 3.84 7.41 -11.84
CA GLU A 78 4.96 7.40 -10.91
C GLU A 78 4.70 8.17 -9.62
N LYS A 79 3.64 8.97 -9.56
CA LYS A 79 3.31 9.76 -8.37
C LYS A 79 2.62 8.93 -7.29
N ILE A 80 2.09 7.77 -7.63
CA ILE A 80 1.50 6.88 -6.63
C ILE A 80 2.62 6.34 -5.76
N TYR A 81 2.52 6.57 -4.45
CA TYR A 81 3.53 6.12 -3.50
C TYR A 81 3.27 4.66 -3.14
N VAL A 82 4.26 3.79 -3.37
CA VAL A 82 4.08 2.36 -3.14
C VAL A 82 4.98 1.88 -2.00
N VAL A 83 4.37 1.30 -0.98
CA VAL A 83 5.04 0.67 0.15
C VAL A 83 4.90 -0.83 -0.01
N LEU A 84 6.02 -1.55 -0.16
CA LEU A 84 5.99 -3.00 -0.25
C LEU A 84 6.03 -3.60 1.16
N LEU A 85 5.17 -4.58 1.41
CA LEU A 85 5.10 -5.29 2.68
C LEU A 85 5.79 -6.63 2.52
N THR A 86 6.79 -6.90 3.36
CA THR A 86 7.59 -8.12 3.28
C THR A 86 7.46 -8.91 4.57
N ALA A 87 7.46 -10.25 4.49
CA ALA A 87 7.36 -11.10 5.65
C ALA A 87 8.70 -11.14 6.40
N LYS A 88 8.63 -11.23 7.74
CA LYS A 88 9.83 -11.39 8.56
C LYS A 88 10.52 -12.69 8.16
N GLY A 89 11.83 -12.62 7.97
CA GLY A 89 12.61 -13.78 7.56
C GLY A 89 12.66 -14.01 6.07
N GLN A 90 11.84 -13.27 5.32
CA GLN A 90 11.86 -13.34 3.87
C GLN A 90 13.05 -12.55 3.33
N THR A 91 13.72 -13.13 2.33
CA THR A 91 14.82 -12.42 1.67
C THR A 91 14.21 -11.34 0.78
N ILE A 92 14.59 -10.09 1.04
CA ILE A 92 14.15 -8.97 0.22
C ILE A 92 15.06 -8.84 -0.98
N ASP A 93 14.51 -8.89 -2.17
CA ASP A 93 15.28 -8.59 -3.38
C ASP A 93 15.22 -7.08 -3.59
N LYS A 94 16.21 -6.40 -3.03
CA LYS A 94 16.28 -4.94 -3.10
C LYS A 94 16.47 -4.45 -4.52
N GLU A 95 17.20 -5.22 -5.32
CA GLU A 95 17.41 -4.85 -6.71
C GLU A 95 16.10 -4.92 -7.48
N GLU A 96 15.34 -5.99 -7.32
CA GLU A 96 14.05 -6.10 -8.00
C GLU A 96 13.07 -5.04 -7.54
N GLY A 97 13.06 -4.73 -6.23
CA GLY A 97 12.21 -3.68 -5.70
C GLY A 97 12.58 -2.32 -6.24
N THR A 98 13.88 -2.03 -6.36
CA THR A 98 14.37 -0.79 -6.93
C THR A 98 13.97 -0.68 -8.40
N ASP A 99 14.11 -1.78 -9.16
CA ASP A 99 13.71 -1.80 -10.57
C ASP A 99 12.21 -1.62 -10.72
N ALA A 100 11.44 -2.10 -9.76
CA ALA A 100 9.98 -1.94 -9.77
C ALA A 100 9.55 -0.51 -9.40
N GLY A 101 10.44 0.27 -8.81
CA GLY A 101 10.16 1.65 -8.45
C GLY A 101 9.49 1.83 -7.09
N ALA A 102 9.60 0.82 -6.20
CA ALA A 102 9.02 0.91 -4.86
C ALA A 102 9.62 2.08 -4.09
N ASP A 103 8.79 2.77 -3.34
CA ASP A 103 9.23 3.94 -2.57
C ASP A 103 9.68 3.57 -1.17
N GLU A 104 9.13 2.50 -0.61
CA GLU A 104 9.43 2.12 0.77
C GLU A 104 9.14 0.63 0.98
N TYR A 105 9.84 0.03 1.97
CA TYR A 105 9.61 -1.35 2.40
C TYR A 105 9.24 -1.35 3.86
N VAL A 106 8.28 -2.19 4.25
CA VAL A 106 7.89 -2.39 5.65
C VAL A 106 7.81 -3.89 5.90
N THR A 107 8.45 -4.35 6.97
CA THR A 107 8.48 -5.77 7.33
C THR A 107 7.25 -6.13 8.17
N LYS A 108 6.62 -7.24 7.86
CA LYS A 108 5.54 -7.81 8.69
C LYS A 108 6.15 -8.71 9.76
N PRO A 109 5.66 -8.71 10.99
CA PRO A 109 4.59 -7.87 11.50
C PRO A 109 5.05 -6.41 11.64
N PHE A 110 4.18 -5.50 11.25
CA PHE A 110 4.49 -4.07 11.32
C PHE A 110 3.94 -3.44 12.59
N ASP A 111 4.47 -2.28 12.93
CA ASP A 111 3.97 -1.48 14.04
C ASP A 111 2.78 -0.65 13.52
N PRO A 112 1.57 -0.86 14.03
CA PRO A 112 0.40 -0.10 13.58
C PRO A 112 0.58 1.41 13.70
N ASP A 113 1.24 1.86 14.78
CA ASP A 113 1.46 3.30 14.96
C ASP A 113 2.37 3.86 13.87
N TYR A 114 3.39 3.09 13.48
CA TYR A 114 4.26 3.52 12.38
C TYR A 114 3.46 3.65 11.09
N ILE A 115 2.63 2.65 10.79
CA ILE A 115 1.83 2.66 9.56
C ILE A 115 0.88 3.86 9.53
N LEU A 116 0.18 4.09 10.63
CA LEU A 116 -0.78 5.20 10.72
C LEU A 116 -0.08 6.55 10.56
N ASN A 117 0.98 6.76 11.31
CA ASN A 117 1.71 8.03 11.27
C ASN A 117 2.36 8.26 9.92
N ARG A 118 2.91 7.19 9.33
CA ARG A 118 3.56 7.31 8.03
C ARG A 118 2.54 7.63 6.94
N ALA A 119 1.38 6.96 6.96
CA ALA A 119 0.33 7.24 5.99
C ALA A 119 -0.16 8.68 6.10
N ALA A 120 -0.39 9.15 7.33
CA ALA A 120 -0.83 10.53 7.55
C ALA A 120 0.20 11.52 7.02
N GLU A 121 1.48 11.26 7.29
CA GLU A 121 2.56 12.12 6.82
C GLU A 121 2.59 12.18 5.30
N LEU A 122 2.50 11.03 4.64
CA LEU A 122 2.54 10.95 3.18
C LEU A 122 1.35 11.64 2.52
N LEU A 123 0.21 11.66 3.20
CA LEU A 123 -0.99 12.30 2.68
C LEU A 123 -1.13 13.76 3.14
N GLY A 124 -0.19 14.26 3.93
CA GLY A 124 -0.23 15.64 4.40
C GLY A 124 -1.30 15.91 5.43
N LEU A 125 -1.66 14.88 6.23
CA LEU A 125 -2.71 14.99 7.23
C LEU A 125 -2.12 15.01 8.63
N GLU A 126 -2.78 15.71 9.56
CA GLU A 126 -2.39 15.72 10.96
C GLU A 126 -3.34 14.84 11.75
N ILE A 127 -2.75 13.98 12.59
CA ILE A 127 -3.51 13.18 13.53
C ILE A 127 -3.40 13.86 14.88
N ILE A 128 -4.54 14.21 15.45
CA ILE A 128 -4.59 14.85 16.77
C ILE A 128 -4.79 13.74 17.79
N ILE A 129 -3.82 13.58 18.68
CA ILE A 129 -3.87 12.58 19.72
C ILE A 129 -4.38 13.20 21.00
#